data_3ae5fc0c3fe5872967f7ecbeae9aa6ac
#
_entry.id   3ae5fc0c3fe5872967f7ecbeae9aa6ac
#
_cell.length_a   1.000
_cell.length_b   1.000
_cell.length_c   1.000
_cell.angle_alpha   90.00
_cell.angle_beta   90.00
_cell.angle_gamma   90.00
#
_symmetry.space_group_name_H-M   'P 1'
#
loop_
_entity.id
_entity.type
_entity.pdbx_description
1 polymer ?
#
loop_
_entity_poly.entity_id
_entity_poly.type
_entity_poly.pdbx_seq_one_letter_code
_entity_poly.pdbx_strand_id
1 'polypeptide(L)'
;MIRVGIVGIGKWGKNLLKEFSKVSVIPICVTKGNNQNKKWLKTNYPKIKSSKNYSEILRDENIDAVIIATPIKTHFKLAYEALSAGKHVFVEKTISENSSNGEKLLELAKKNHLVIFVGYEFLYHPIFQKIKI
;
A
#
# COMPACT_ATOMS: atom_id res chain seq x y z
N MET A 1 13.03 11.36 -5.00
CA MET A 1 12.10 11.01 -3.90
C MET A 1 11.13 9.97 -4.45
N ILE A 2 10.91 8.89 -3.72
CA ILE A 2 10.01 7.79 -4.14
C ILE A 2 8.58 8.30 -4.31
N ARG A 3 7.91 7.87 -5.36
CA ARG A 3 6.51 8.22 -5.67
C ARG A 3 5.62 7.02 -5.38
N VAL A 4 4.60 7.21 -4.56
CA VAL A 4 3.79 6.12 -4.01
C VAL A 4 2.31 6.34 -4.28
N GLY A 5 1.65 5.35 -4.87
CA GLY A 5 0.19 5.30 -4.95
C GLY A 5 -0.41 4.60 -3.72
N ILE A 6 -1.55 5.07 -3.23
CA ILE A 6 -2.24 4.46 -2.08
C ILE A 6 -3.57 3.89 -2.51
N VAL A 7 -3.85 2.64 -2.11
CA VAL A 7 -5.15 1.98 -2.31
C VAL A 7 -5.79 1.71 -0.95
N GLY A 8 -6.94 2.33 -0.75
CA GLY A 8 -7.67 2.30 0.51
C GLY A 8 -7.26 3.43 1.45
N ILE A 9 -8.16 4.37 1.67
CA ILE A 9 -8.01 5.48 2.64
C ILE A 9 -9.09 5.42 3.72
N GLY A 10 -9.29 4.22 4.26
CA GLY A 10 -10.04 4.02 5.50
C GLY A 10 -9.27 4.56 6.71
N LYS A 11 -9.68 4.18 7.91
CA LYS A 11 -9.03 4.65 9.15
C LYS A 11 -7.51 4.46 9.11
N TRP A 12 -7.05 3.26 8.76
CA TRP A 12 -5.63 2.92 8.74
C TRP A 12 -4.89 3.52 7.53
N GLY A 13 -5.52 3.52 6.36
CA GLY A 13 -4.94 4.16 5.17
C GLY A 13 -4.69 5.65 5.32
N LYS A 14 -5.51 6.35 6.10
CA LYS A 14 -5.27 7.77 6.47
C LYS A 14 -4.02 7.95 7.31
N ASN A 15 -3.76 7.02 8.24
CA ASN A 15 -2.54 7.04 9.05
C ASN A 15 -1.31 6.80 8.17
N LEU A 16 -1.37 5.82 7.28
CA LEU A 16 -0.28 5.54 6.33
C LEU A 16 -0.04 6.72 5.39
N LEU A 17 -1.10 7.32 4.85
CA LEU A 17 -0.98 8.54 4.03
C LEU A 17 -0.24 9.65 4.77
N LYS A 18 -0.60 9.90 6.03
CA LYS A 18 0.06 10.92 6.86
C LYS A 18 1.55 10.64 7.05
N GLU A 19 1.92 9.40 7.35
CA GLU A 19 3.31 9.07 7.62
C GLU A 19 4.15 9.00 6.32
N PHE A 20 3.63 8.37 5.28
CA PHE A 20 4.35 8.28 4.00
C PHE A 20 4.48 9.62 3.28
N SER A 21 3.55 10.54 3.45
CA SER A 21 3.68 11.90 2.87
C SER A 21 4.84 12.72 3.44
N LYS A 22 5.42 12.30 4.57
CA LYS A 22 6.62 12.93 5.14
C LYS A 22 7.91 12.51 4.44
N VAL A 23 7.92 11.34 3.79
CA VAL A 23 9.13 10.69 3.24
C VAL A 23 9.02 10.34 1.76
N SER A 24 7.86 10.55 1.15
CA SER A 24 7.59 10.23 -0.25
C SER A 24 6.61 11.22 -0.88
N VAL A 25 6.48 11.16 -2.20
CA VAL A 25 5.46 11.90 -2.94
C VAL A 25 4.26 11.00 -3.17
N ILE A 26 3.07 11.45 -2.79
CA ILE A 26 1.82 10.72 -2.99
C ILE A 26 1.00 11.41 -4.09
N PRO A 27 1.11 10.99 -5.36
CA PRO A 27 0.38 11.63 -6.45
C PRO A 27 -1.10 11.24 -6.50
N ILE A 28 -1.45 10.04 -6.04
CA ILE A 28 -2.78 9.48 -6.22
C ILE A 28 -3.18 8.56 -5.06
N CYS A 29 -4.43 8.67 -4.65
CA CYS A 29 -5.11 7.72 -3.76
C CYS A 29 -6.32 7.10 -4.47
N VAL A 30 -6.44 5.78 -4.42
CA VAL A 30 -7.60 5.04 -4.93
C VAL A 30 -8.53 4.70 -3.78
N THR A 31 -9.78 5.11 -3.88
CA THR A 31 -10.85 4.81 -2.91
C THR A 31 -12.13 4.46 -3.63
N LYS A 32 -12.62 3.24 -3.44
CA LYS A 32 -13.86 2.79 -4.05
C LYS A 32 -15.06 3.24 -3.23
N GLY A 33 -15.86 4.17 -3.80
CA GLY A 33 -17.23 4.39 -3.37
C GLY A 33 -17.48 5.11 -2.05
N ASN A 34 -16.46 5.42 -1.25
CA ASN A 34 -16.68 6.14 0.00
C ASN A 34 -16.54 7.66 -0.20
N ASN A 35 -17.68 8.35 -0.28
CA ASN A 35 -17.72 9.81 -0.47
C ASN A 35 -17.11 10.58 0.71
N GLN A 36 -17.23 10.09 1.94
CA GLN A 36 -16.64 10.72 3.12
C GLN A 36 -15.11 10.70 3.06
N ASN A 37 -14.52 9.56 2.70
CA ASN A 37 -13.08 9.45 2.54
C ASN A 37 -12.56 10.31 1.39
N LYS A 38 -13.30 10.37 0.29
CA LYS A 38 -12.97 11.23 -0.84
C LYS A 38 -13.00 12.72 -0.47
N LYS A 39 -14.04 13.14 0.26
CA LYS A 39 -14.16 14.51 0.79
C LYS A 39 -13.02 14.83 1.76
N TRP A 40 -12.73 13.93 2.69
CA TRP A 40 -11.63 14.06 3.63
C TRP A 40 -10.28 14.24 2.92
N LEU A 41 -10.00 13.41 1.90
CA LEU A 41 -8.78 13.51 1.10
C LEU A 41 -8.66 14.88 0.43
N LYS A 42 -9.72 15.33 -0.23
CA LYS A 42 -9.76 16.62 -0.91
C LYS A 42 -9.54 17.80 0.04
N THR A 43 -10.06 17.69 1.27
CA THR A 43 -9.92 18.76 2.29
C THR A 43 -8.50 18.79 2.86
N ASN A 44 -7.91 17.63 3.20
CA ASN A 44 -6.63 17.56 3.91
C ASN A 44 -5.42 17.49 2.97
N TYR A 45 -5.61 16.96 1.76
CA TYR A 45 -4.55 16.75 0.76
C TYR A 45 -5.05 17.14 -0.64
N PRO A 46 -5.36 18.42 -0.89
CA PRO A 46 -6.00 18.87 -2.13
C PRO A 46 -5.18 18.62 -3.40
N LYS A 47 -3.87 18.46 -3.26
CA LYS A 47 -2.95 18.17 -4.38
C LYS A 47 -2.93 16.69 -4.78
N ILE A 48 -3.44 15.79 -3.94
CA ILE A 48 -3.48 14.36 -4.24
C ILE A 48 -4.70 14.05 -5.09
N LYS A 49 -4.47 13.41 -6.24
CA LYS A 49 -5.56 12.92 -7.10
C LYS A 49 -6.35 11.83 -6.39
N SER A 50 -7.67 11.94 -6.40
CA SER A 50 -8.58 10.88 -5.97
C SER A 50 -9.10 10.11 -7.18
N SER A 51 -8.98 8.79 -7.17
CA SER A 51 -9.51 7.91 -8.22
C SER A 51 -10.30 6.75 -7.64
N LYS A 52 -11.14 6.13 -8.47
CA LYS A 52 -11.79 4.84 -8.20
C LYS A 52 -11.08 3.69 -8.91
N ASN A 53 -10.14 4.01 -9.78
CA ASN A 53 -9.55 3.06 -10.71
C ASN A 53 -8.10 2.74 -10.33
N TYR A 54 -7.88 1.53 -9.85
CA TYR A 54 -6.55 1.03 -9.46
C TYR A 54 -5.57 0.98 -10.64
N SER A 55 -6.07 0.73 -11.85
CA SER A 55 -5.22 0.68 -13.04
C SER A 55 -4.48 1.99 -13.33
N GLU A 56 -4.95 3.11 -12.81
CA GLU A 56 -4.24 4.38 -12.96
C GLU A 56 -2.90 4.37 -12.21
N ILE A 57 -2.84 3.72 -11.05
CA ILE A 57 -1.56 3.52 -10.32
C ILE A 57 -0.66 2.55 -11.09
N LEU A 58 -1.21 1.45 -11.58
CA LEU A 58 -0.44 0.39 -12.20
C LEU A 58 0.22 0.84 -13.53
N ARG A 59 -0.46 1.68 -14.30
CA ARG A 59 0.00 2.18 -15.61
C ARG A 59 0.89 3.41 -15.53
N ASP A 60 0.92 4.10 -14.41
CA ASP A 60 1.76 5.29 -14.24
C ASP A 60 3.22 4.87 -13.99
N GLU A 61 4.07 5.05 -15.00
CA GLU A 61 5.49 4.73 -14.94
C GLU A 61 6.26 5.57 -13.90
N ASN A 62 5.70 6.71 -13.49
CA ASN A 62 6.31 7.56 -12.47
C ASN A 62 5.97 7.12 -11.04
N ILE A 63 5.14 6.11 -10.85
CA ILE A 63 4.87 5.53 -9.53
C ILE A 63 5.80 4.35 -9.30
N ASP A 64 6.59 4.41 -8.23
CA ASP A 64 7.57 3.40 -7.87
C ASP A 64 6.97 2.28 -7.00
N ALA A 65 6.04 2.64 -6.13
CA ALA A 65 5.50 1.74 -5.12
C ALA A 65 3.99 1.93 -4.88
N VAL A 66 3.37 0.89 -4.33
CA VAL A 66 1.95 0.90 -3.97
C VAL A 66 1.79 0.54 -2.49
N ILE A 67 1.03 1.36 -1.76
CA ILE A 67 0.56 1.04 -0.41
C ILE A 67 -0.85 0.47 -0.52
N ILE A 68 -1.06 -0.70 0.07
CA ILE A 68 -2.34 -1.41 0.09
C ILE A 68 -2.86 -1.43 1.53
N ALA A 69 -3.91 -0.65 1.79
CA ALA A 69 -4.58 -0.51 3.09
C ALA A 69 -6.08 -0.80 2.97
N THR A 70 -6.39 -1.92 2.34
CA THR A 70 -7.74 -2.41 2.05
C THR A 70 -8.06 -3.64 2.92
N PRO A 71 -9.28 -4.20 2.88
CA PRO A 71 -9.56 -5.45 3.56
C PRO A 71 -8.69 -6.61 3.07
N ILE A 72 -8.32 -7.52 3.99
CA ILE A 72 -7.39 -8.65 3.74
C ILE A 72 -7.74 -9.47 2.49
N LYS A 73 -9.03 -9.69 2.22
CA LYS A 73 -9.51 -10.44 1.03
C LYS A 73 -9.03 -9.88 -0.30
N THR A 74 -8.64 -8.62 -0.33
CA THR A 74 -8.17 -7.94 -1.54
C THR A 74 -6.65 -7.86 -1.63
N HIS A 75 -5.92 -8.17 -0.55
CA HIS A 75 -4.47 -8.00 -0.47
C HIS A 75 -3.72 -8.78 -1.54
N PHE A 76 -4.00 -10.08 -1.67
CA PHE A 76 -3.33 -10.92 -2.66
C PHE A 76 -3.48 -10.37 -4.08
N LYS A 77 -4.72 -10.10 -4.50
CA LYS A 77 -5.00 -9.62 -5.85
C LYS A 77 -4.28 -8.30 -6.14
N LEU A 78 -4.44 -7.31 -5.25
CA LEU A 78 -3.87 -5.99 -5.45
C LEU A 78 -2.34 -6.01 -5.42
N ALA A 79 -1.74 -6.77 -4.50
CA ALA A 79 -0.30 -6.93 -4.43
C ALA A 79 0.26 -7.66 -5.64
N TYR A 80 -0.40 -8.71 -6.10
CA TYR A 80 0.00 -9.46 -7.29
C TYR A 80 -0.01 -8.58 -8.55
N GLU A 81 -1.07 -7.79 -8.75
CA GLU A 81 -1.20 -6.85 -9.86
C GLU A 81 -0.10 -5.77 -9.80
N ALA A 82 0.20 -5.22 -8.61
CA ALA A 82 1.25 -4.22 -8.44
C ALA A 82 2.64 -4.78 -8.76
N LEU A 83 3.00 -5.94 -8.19
CA LEU A 83 4.27 -6.61 -8.45
C LEU A 83 4.41 -7.00 -9.93
N SER A 84 3.32 -7.44 -10.57
CA SER A 84 3.31 -7.75 -12.00
C SER A 84 3.49 -6.50 -12.87
N ALA A 85 3.06 -5.34 -12.39
CA ALA A 85 3.26 -4.05 -13.04
C ALA A 85 4.62 -3.39 -12.70
N GLY A 86 5.52 -4.11 -12.04
CA GLY A 86 6.86 -3.60 -11.70
C GLY A 86 6.88 -2.62 -10.53
N LYS A 87 5.86 -2.63 -9.67
CA LYS A 87 5.79 -1.74 -8.51
C LYS A 87 6.21 -2.46 -7.23
N HIS A 88 6.99 -1.79 -6.37
CA HIS A 88 7.19 -2.22 -4.99
C HIS A 88 5.87 -2.18 -4.22
N VAL A 89 5.74 -2.99 -3.19
CA VAL A 89 4.49 -3.11 -2.43
C VAL A 89 4.72 -2.95 -0.93
N PHE A 90 3.98 -2.07 -0.32
CA PHE A 90 3.68 -2.10 1.11
C PHE A 90 2.24 -2.58 1.27
N VAL A 91 2.02 -3.67 1.99
CA VAL A 91 0.69 -4.19 2.26
C VAL A 91 0.46 -4.28 3.77
N GLU A 92 -0.73 -3.84 4.20
CA GLU A 92 -1.15 -4.02 5.59
C GLU A 92 -1.21 -5.50 5.97
N LYS A 93 -1.06 -5.76 7.26
CA LYS A 93 -1.20 -7.11 7.82
C LYS A 93 -2.63 -7.63 7.58
N THR A 94 -2.82 -8.86 7.23
CA THR A 94 -1.87 -9.89 6.88
C THR A 94 -1.58 -9.84 5.38
N ILE A 95 -0.44 -10.34 4.94
CA ILE A 95 -0.05 -10.32 3.52
C ILE A 95 -1.12 -10.93 2.60
N SER A 96 -1.76 -12.00 3.06
CA SER A 96 -2.82 -12.72 2.35
C SER A 96 -3.67 -13.55 3.32
N GLU A 97 -4.76 -14.13 2.83
CA GLU A 97 -5.65 -15.00 3.63
C GLU A 97 -5.06 -16.40 3.91
N ASN A 98 -4.06 -16.82 3.13
CA ASN A 98 -3.41 -18.11 3.28
C ASN A 98 -1.92 -18.06 2.90
N SER A 99 -1.13 -19.02 3.40
CA SER A 99 0.31 -19.09 3.18
C SER A 99 0.69 -19.26 1.70
N SER A 100 -0.04 -20.08 0.96
CA SER A 100 0.24 -20.33 -0.47
C SER A 100 0.19 -19.05 -1.30
N ASN A 101 -0.77 -18.18 -1.06
CA ASN A 101 -0.85 -16.86 -1.71
C ASN A 101 0.28 -15.94 -1.26
N GLY A 102 0.63 -15.96 0.03
CA GLY A 102 1.78 -15.21 0.54
C GLY A 102 3.08 -15.62 -0.12
N GLU A 103 3.33 -16.92 -0.24
CA GLU A 103 4.52 -17.47 -0.92
C GLU A 103 4.59 -17.04 -2.39
N LYS A 104 3.48 -17.10 -3.13
CA LYS A 104 3.40 -16.62 -4.52
C LYS A 104 3.77 -15.15 -4.66
N LEU A 105 3.35 -14.31 -3.74
CA LEU A 105 3.72 -12.89 -3.74
C LEU A 105 5.22 -12.69 -3.50
N LEU A 106 5.80 -13.44 -2.55
CA LEU A 106 7.23 -13.37 -2.26
C LEU A 106 8.07 -13.86 -3.45
N GLU A 107 7.66 -14.96 -4.08
CA GLU A 107 8.33 -15.48 -5.28
C GLU A 107 8.26 -14.48 -6.45
N LEU A 108 7.10 -13.87 -6.68
CA LEU A 108 6.92 -12.88 -7.73
C LEU A 108 7.76 -11.62 -7.47
N ALA A 109 7.79 -11.13 -6.23
CA ALA A 109 8.62 -10.00 -5.84
C ALA A 109 10.10 -10.30 -6.07
N LYS A 110 10.57 -11.47 -5.63
CA LYS A 110 11.96 -11.92 -5.85
C LYS A 110 12.30 -12.03 -7.33
N LYS A 111 11.44 -12.66 -8.12
CA LYS A 111 11.64 -12.82 -9.57
C LYS A 111 11.78 -11.48 -10.28
N ASN A 112 10.99 -10.48 -9.88
CA ASN A 112 10.98 -9.15 -10.51
C ASN A 112 11.95 -8.16 -9.83
N HIS A 113 12.77 -8.60 -8.86
CA HIS A 113 13.67 -7.74 -8.08
C HIS A 113 12.94 -6.58 -7.38
N LEU A 114 11.75 -6.85 -6.88
CA LEU A 114 10.89 -5.90 -6.18
C LEU A 114 10.86 -6.17 -4.68
N VAL A 115 10.57 -5.14 -3.90
CA VAL A 115 10.34 -5.22 -2.46
C VAL A 115 8.86 -5.41 -2.21
N ILE A 116 8.52 -6.41 -1.39
CA ILE A 116 7.22 -6.49 -0.73
C ILE A 116 7.44 -6.39 0.79
N PHE A 117 6.78 -5.43 1.42
CA PHE A 117 6.85 -5.18 2.84
C PHE A 117 5.47 -5.32 3.48
N VAL A 118 5.38 -6.02 4.59
CA VAL A 118 4.13 -6.22 5.34
C VAL A 118 4.13 -5.37 6.59
N GLY A 119 3.05 -4.66 6.83
CA GLY A 119 2.88 -3.69 7.91
C GLY A 119 2.75 -4.31 9.31
N TYR A 120 3.69 -5.13 9.72
CA TYR A 120 3.79 -5.66 11.08
C TYR A 120 4.45 -4.64 12.01
N GLU A 121 3.69 -3.63 12.44
CA GLU A 121 4.17 -2.49 13.23
C GLU A 121 4.89 -2.89 14.54
N PHE A 122 4.42 -3.94 15.20
CA PHE A 122 5.01 -4.40 16.46
C PHE A 122 6.43 -4.93 16.34
N LEU A 123 6.85 -5.38 15.15
CA LEU A 123 8.24 -5.79 14.94
C LEU A 123 9.24 -4.65 15.19
N TYR A 124 8.80 -3.41 15.06
CA TYR A 124 9.61 -2.21 15.23
C TYR A 124 9.36 -1.51 16.57
N HIS A 125 8.46 -2.05 17.39
CA HIS A 125 8.15 -1.45 18.68
C HIS A 125 9.29 -1.71 19.69
N PRO A 126 9.79 -0.69 20.42
CA PRO A 126 10.95 -0.83 21.31
C PRO A 126 10.83 -1.95 22.35
N ILE A 127 9.62 -2.18 22.89
CA ILE A 127 9.39 -3.26 23.85
C ILE A 127 9.56 -4.63 23.18
N PHE A 128 8.99 -4.82 21.99
CA PHE A 128 9.16 -6.08 21.24
C PHE A 128 10.60 -6.34 20.85
N GLN A 129 11.35 -5.30 20.50
CA GLN A 129 12.78 -5.41 20.20
C GLN A 129 13.58 -5.89 21.41
N LYS A 130 13.17 -5.52 22.64
CA LYS A 130 13.80 -5.98 23.89
C LYS A 130 13.41 -7.41 24.28
N ILE A 131 12.22 -7.87 23.89
CA ILE A 131 11.73 -9.23 24.19
C ILE A 131 12.32 -10.27 23.22
N LYS A 132 12.72 -9.85 22.05
CA LYS A 132 13.32 -10.71 21.03
C LYS A 132 14.73 -11.09 21.47
N ILE A 133 14.82 -12.21 22.16
CA ILE A 133 16.09 -12.86 22.55
C ILE A 133 16.48 -13.86 21.48
#